data_0e16bf767365b270641e03b3092bd2d0
#
_entry.id   0e16bf767365b270641e03b3092bd2d0
#
_cell.length_a   1.000
_cell.length_b   1.000
_cell.length_c   1.000
_cell.angle_alpha   90.00
_cell.angle_beta   90.00
_cell.angle_gamma   90.00
#
_symmetry.space_group_name_H-M   'P 1'
#
loop_
_entity.id
_entity.type
_entity.pdbx_description
1 polymer ?
#
loop_
_entity_poly.entity_id
_entity_poly.type
_entity_poly.pdbx_seq_one_letter_code
_entity_poly.pdbx_strand_id
1 'polypeptide(L)'
;MPRGVFPPRSTVYNIFRAFQRQGVWEAIWEELRAALRERLGREASPSAGVIGSCIVAQVGRKRGCAKGEADAVGYDAGKKVKGRKIHALVDTEGLPLRVVVHSAAIQDRDGAALVFDRIRQRFNWLELVWADGGYNARQVEHAVAAQPPLRVEIVKRPDARAGFIVLPRRWVVERTFSWFGRNRRLAKAYENLADALAAFITLACIQLAVRRLARP
;
A
#
# COMPACT_ATOMS: atom_id res chain seq x y z
N MET A 1 7.59 -15.07 -22.03
CA MET A 1 8.38 -16.09 -21.33
C MET A 1 9.00 -17.01 -22.40
N PRO A 2 10.28 -17.36 -22.30
CA PRO A 2 10.90 -18.33 -23.21
C PRO A 2 10.18 -19.67 -23.15
N ARG A 3 9.84 -20.22 -24.31
CA ARG A 3 9.21 -21.56 -24.38
C ARG A 3 10.20 -22.62 -23.92
N GLY A 4 9.75 -23.56 -23.09
CA GLY A 4 10.58 -24.68 -22.58
C GLY A 4 11.31 -24.43 -21.25
N VAL A 5 11.43 -23.19 -20.79
CA VAL A 5 12.08 -22.85 -19.51
C VAL A 5 11.04 -22.64 -18.37
N PHE A 6 9.86 -22.16 -18.72
CA PHE A 6 8.79 -21.90 -17.77
C PHE A 6 7.53 -22.69 -18.12
N PRO A 7 6.69 -23.01 -17.12
CA PRO A 7 5.37 -23.59 -17.37
C PRO A 7 4.53 -22.71 -18.28
N PRO A 8 3.45 -23.24 -18.89
CA PRO A 8 2.51 -22.46 -19.67
C PRO A 8 2.01 -21.23 -18.90
N ARG A 9 1.78 -20.12 -19.60
CA ARG A 9 1.31 -18.86 -19.01
C ARG A 9 0.07 -19.05 -18.12
N SER A 10 -0.87 -19.89 -18.55
CA SER A 10 -2.10 -20.19 -17.78
C SER A 10 -1.79 -20.84 -16.45
N THR A 11 -0.86 -21.79 -16.40
CA THR A 11 -0.42 -22.45 -15.17
C THR A 11 0.19 -21.44 -14.19
N VAL A 12 1.12 -20.60 -14.66
CA VAL A 12 1.75 -19.54 -13.84
C VAL A 12 0.68 -18.58 -13.29
N TYR A 13 -0.24 -18.15 -14.14
CA TYR A 13 -1.32 -17.26 -13.74
C TYR A 13 -2.27 -17.91 -12.72
N ASN A 14 -2.63 -19.15 -12.91
CA ASN A 14 -3.50 -19.88 -11.98
C ASN A 14 -2.85 -20.05 -10.60
N ILE A 15 -1.56 -20.39 -10.55
CA ILE A 15 -0.80 -20.46 -9.29
C ILE A 15 -0.76 -19.09 -8.60
N PHE A 16 -0.44 -18.02 -9.35
CA PHE A 16 -0.45 -16.66 -8.82
C PHE A 16 -1.78 -16.29 -8.19
N ARG A 17 -2.89 -16.58 -8.89
CA ARG A 17 -4.25 -16.30 -8.40
C ARG A 17 -4.67 -17.19 -7.24
N ALA A 18 -4.23 -18.45 -7.22
CA ALA A 18 -4.47 -19.34 -6.09
C ALA A 18 -3.78 -18.81 -4.82
N PHE A 19 -2.50 -18.47 -4.90
CA PHE A 19 -1.72 -17.92 -3.79
C PHE A 19 -2.30 -16.58 -3.30
N GLN A 20 -2.75 -15.73 -4.22
CA GLN A 20 -3.42 -14.48 -3.86
C GLN A 20 -4.70 -14.75 -3.06
N ARG A 21 -5.58 -15.64 -3.53
CA ARG A 21 -6.86 -15.95 -2.86
C ARG A 21 -6.67 -16.63 -1.51
N GLN A 22 -5.60 -17.40 -1.34
CA GLN A 22 -5.24 -18.08 -0.10
C GLN A 22 -4.45 -17.21 0.88
N GLY A 23 -4.12 -15.96 0.52
CA GLY A 23 -3.32 -15.07 1.37
C GLY A 23 -1.85 -15.47 1.52
N VAL A 24 -1.34 -16.35 0.63
CA VAL A 24 0.05 -16.85 0.72
C VAL A 24 1.06 -15.72 0.52
N TRP A 25 0.80 -14.79 -0.40
CA TRP A 25 1.70 -13.66 -0.62
C TRP A 25 1.82 -12.75 0.60
N GLU A 26 0.68 -12.50 1.26
CA GLU A 26 0.62 -11.73 2.49
C GLU A 26 1.34 -12.42 3.64
N ALA A 27 1.16 -13.74 3.80
CA ALA A 27 1.85 -14.51 4.82
C ALA A 27 3.37 -14.48 4.64
N ILE A 28 3.86 -14.71 3.41
CA ILE A 28 5.30 -14.59 3.09
C ILE A 28 5.82 -13.19 3.40
N TRP A 29 5.05 -12.16 3.05
CA TRP A 29 5.43 -10.78 3.33
C TRP A 29 5.53 -10.49 4.82
N GLU A 30 4.60 -10.99 5.63
CA GLU A 30 4.60 -10.78 7.08
C GLU A 30 5.84 -11.35 7.75
N GLU A 31 6.21 -12.59 7.41
CA GLU A 31 7.43 -13.24 7.91
C GLU A 31 8.69 -12.46 7.51
N LEU A 32 8.81 -12.09 6.24
CA LEU A 32 9.96 -11.34 5.76
C LEU A 32 10.04 -9.93 6.36
N ARG A 33 8.89 -9.30 6.58
CA ARG A 33 8.82 -7.99 7.23
C ARG A 33 9.28 -8.07 8.69
N ALA A 34 8.81 -9.08 9.44
CA ALA A 34 9.22 -9.32 10.82
C ALA A 34 10.74 -9.56 10.90
N ALA A 35 11.27 -10.49 10.12
CA ALA A 35 12.70 -10.78 10.08
C ALA A 35 13.54 -9.55 9.70
N LEU A 36 13.07 -8.72 8.77
CA LEU A 36 13.79 -7.52 8.37
C LEU A 36 13.78 -6.46 9.48
N ARG A 37 12.69 -6.33 10.23
CA ARG A 37 12.61 -5.42 11.38
C ARG A 37 13.56 -5.86 12.49
N GLU A 38 13.56 -7.14 12.84
CA GLU A 38 14.47 -7.72 13.85
C GLU A 38 15.92 -7.51 13.48
N ARG A 39 16.29 -7.72 12.20
CA ARG A 39 17.63 -7.42 11.70
C ARG A 39 18.01 -5.95 11.85
N LEU A 40 17.06 -5.04 11.79
CA LEU A 40 17.26 -3.60 12.01
C LEU A 40 17.24 -3.21 13.50
N GLY A 41 17.22 -4.18 14.43
CA GLY A 41 17.15 -3.95 15.87
C GLY A 41 15.78 -3.41 16.31
N ARG A 42 14.71 -3.75 15.58
CA ARG A 42 13.33 -3.35 15.88
C ARG A 42 12.50 -4.55 16.31
N GLU A 43 11.48 -4.33 17.10
CA GLU A 43 10.47 -5.34 17.38
C GLU A 43 9.75 -5.78 16.09
N ALA A 44 9.44 -7.07 15.99
CA ALA A 44 8.74 -7.65 14.82
C ALA A 44 7.40 -6.94 14.54
N SER A 45 6.65 -6.60 15.59
CA SER A 45 5.41 -5.84 15.51
C SER A 45 5.66 -4.34 15.70
N PRO A 46 5.21 -3.46 14.79
CA PRO A 46 5.40 -2.02 14.92
C PRO A 46 4.43 -1.41 15.92
N SER A 47 4.90 -0.41 16.68
CA SER A 47 4.06 0.42 17.57
C SER A 47 3.56 1.70 16.87
N ALA A 48 4.21 2.10 15.78
CA ALA A 48 3.85 3.31 15.04
C ALA A 48 3.97 3.10 13.53
N GLY A 49 3.17 3.88 12.78
CA GLY A 49 3.16 3.85 11.32
C GLY A 49 2.88 5.20 10.69
N VAL A 50 2.92 5.23 9.37
CA VAL A 50 2.61 6.40 8.53
C VAL A 50 1.62 5.98 7.47
N ILE A 51 0.51 6.70 7.34
CA ILE A 51 -0.46 6.48 6.27
C ILE A 51 -0.28 7.51 5.16
N GLY A 52 -0.47 7.06 3.93
CA GLY A 52 -0.48 7.93 2.76
C GLY A 52 -1.13 7.29 1.56
N SER A 53 -1.30 8.07 0.50
CA SER A 53 -1.86 7.60 -0.76
C SER A 53 -1.08 8.07 -1.97
N CYS A 54 -1.03 7.24 -3.00
CA CYS A 54 -0.59 7.64 -4.32
C CYS A 54 -1.57 7.17 -5.40
N ILE A 55 -1.53 7.80 -6.57
CA ILE A 55 -2.35 7.41 -7.71
C ILE A 55 -1.46 6.85 -8.80
N VAL A 56 -1.83 5.68 -9.30
CA VAL A 56 -1.23 5.08 -10.49
C VAL A 56 -2.20 5.21 -11.66
N ALA A 57 -1.72 5.85 -12.73
CA ALA A 57 -2.53 6.06 -13.93
C ALA A 57 -2.88 4.73 -14.58
N GLN A 58 -4.15 4.56 -14.96
CA GLN A 58 -4.60 3.35 -15.66
C GLN A 58 -4.09 3.36 -17.11
N VAL A 59 -3.50 2.27 -17.55
CA VAL A 59 -3.08 2.05 -18.93
C VAL A 59 -4.07 1.12 -19.61
N GLY A 60 -4.69 1.60 -20.70
CA GLY A 60 -5.49 0.84 -21.64
C GLY A 60 -6.60 0.00 -20.99
N ARG A 61 -7.84 0.27 -21.31
CA ARG A 61 -8.95 -0.62 -21.00
C ARG A 61 -9.11 -1.62 -22.14
N LYS A 62 -8.88 -2.90 -21.91
CA LYS A 62 -9.28 -3.92 -22.88
C LYS A 62 -10.79 -3.87 -23.04
N ARG A 63 -11.28 -3.71 -24.30
CA ARG A 63 -12.69 -3.92 -24.65
C ARG A 63 -13.04 -5.35 -24.26
N GLY A 64 -14.08 -5.54 -23.41
CA GLY A 64 -14.58 -6.87 -23.05
C GLY A 64 -14.47 -7.29 -21.59
N CYS A 65 -13.97 -6.46 -20.66
CA CYS A 65 -14.15 -6.73 -19.23
C CYS A 65 -15.62 -6.55 -18.82
N ALA A 66 -16.19 -7.54 -18.16
CA ALA A 66 -17.53 -7.46 -17.59
C ALA A 66 -17.66 -6.24 -16.67
N LYS A 67 -18.83 -5.59 -16.68
CA LYS A 67 -19.08 -4.34 -15.96
C LYS A 67 -18.81 -4.39 -14.45
N GLY A 68 -18.76 -5.55 -13.80
CA GLY A 68 -18.62 -5.72 -12.35
C GLY A 68 -17.18 -5.73 -11.83
N GLU A 69 -16.17 -6.05 -12.65
CA GLU A 69 -14.78 -6.18 -12.20
C GLU A 69 -13.90 -4.95 -12.46
N ALA A 70 -14.41 -3.96 -13.18
CA ALA A 70 -13.66 -2.78 -13.59
C ALA A 70 -13.86 -1.56 -12.66
N ASP A 71 -14.57 -1.69 -11.57
CA ASP A 71 -15.06 -0.57 -10.74
C ASP A 71 -13.98 0.14 -9.90
N ALA A 72 -12.77 -0.38 -9.86
CA ALA A 72 -11.70 0.23 -9.10
C ALA A 72 -10.92 1.35 -9.86
N VAL A 73 -11.43 1.82 -11.00
CA VAL A 73 -10.82 2.93 -11.76
C VAL A 73 -11.70 4.17 -11.64
N GLY A 74 -11.10 5.28 -11.20
CA GLY A 74 -11.80 6.57 -11.08
C GLY A 74 -10.93 7.73 -11.49
N TYR A 75 -11.47 8.94 -11.37
CA TYR A 75 -10.77 10.18 -11.66
C TYR A 75 -10.60 10.98 -10.36
N ASP A 76 -9.37 11.32 -10.03
CA ASP A 76 -9.07 12.24 -8.93
C ASP A 76 -9.04 13.67 -9.49
N ALA A 77 -10.00 14.48 -9.07
CA ALA A 77 -10.16 15.86 -9.56
C ALA A 77 -9.02 16.79 -9.07
N GLY A 78 -8.46 16.54 -7.90
CA GLY A 78 -7.37 17.34 -7.34
C GLY A 78 -6.04 17.09 -8.06
N LYS A 79 -5.71 15.84 -8.32
CA LYS A 79 -4.48 15.43 -9.03
C LYS A 79 -4.66 15.36 -10.54
N LYS A 80 -5.90 15.50 -11.04
CA LYS A 80 -6.28 15.41 -12.48
C LYS A 80 -5.81 14.12 -13.15
N VAL A 81 -5.87 12.99 -12.44
CA VAL A 81 -5.42 11.68 -12.91
C VAL A 81 -6.55 10.67 -12.87
N LYS A 82 -6.74 9.95 -13.98
CA LYS A 82 -7.62 8.78 -14.05
C LYS A 82 -6.82 7.52 -13.77
N GLY A 83 -7.22 6.77 -12.72
CA GLY A 83 -6.46 5.59 -12.33
C GLY A 83 -7.01 4.93 -11.08
N ARG A 84 -6.10 4.25 -10.40
CA ARG A 84 -6.33 3.63 -9.09
C ARG A 84 -5.53 4.34 -8.02
N LYS A 85 -6.11 4.47 -6.86
CA LYS A 85 -5.45 4.98 -5.68
C LYS A 85 -4.93 3.80 -4.85
N ILE A 86 -3.66 3.89 -4.48
CA ILE A 86 -3.02 2.97 -3.56
C ILE A 86 -2.94 3.70 -2.23
N HIS A 87 -3.66 3.21 -1.23
CA HIS A 87 -3.48 3.60 0.16
C HIS A 87 -2.54 2.62 0.83
N ALA A 88 -1.54 3.13 1.53
CA ALA A 88 -0.61 2.32 2.29
C ALA A 88 -0.44 2.86 3.71
N LEU A 89 -0.52 1.97 4.68
CA LEU A 89 0.00 2.14 6.02
C LEU A 89 1.34 1.43 6.06
N VAL A 90 2.39 2.16 6.41
CA VAL A 90 3.76 1.64 6.53
C VAL A 90 4.27 1.85 7.94
N ASP A 91 5.22 1.03 8.38
CA ASP A 91 5.92 1.27 9.63
C ASP A 91 6.98 2.39 9.51
N THR A 92 7.72 2.65 10.56
CA THR A 92 8.77 3.68 10.59
C THR A 92 9.96 3.38 9.67
N GLU A 93 10.13 2.13 9.26
CA GLU A 93 11.15 1.71 8.29
C GLU A 93 10.65 1.77 6.84
N GLY A 94 9.36 2.12 6.65
CA GLY A 94 8.71 2.17 5.34
C GLY A 94 8.25 0.81 4.83
N LEU A 95 8.14 -0.17 5.71
CA LEU A 95 7.67 -1.50 5.36
C LEU A 95 6.13 -1.54 5.43
N PRO A 96 5.42 -1.88 4.35
CA PRO A 96 3.97 -1.88 4.35
C PRO A 96 3.36 -2.85 5.37
N LEU A 97 2.43 -2.32 6.17
CA LEU A 97 1.58 -3.07 7.09
C LEU A 97 0.27 -3.45 6.42
N ARG A 98 -0.30 -2.52 5.68
CA ARG A 98 -1.50 -2.74 4.90
C ARG A 98 -1.47 -1.90 3.63
N VAL A 99 -1.88 -2.51 2.53
CA VAL A 99 -2.07 -1.82 1.25
C VAL A 99 -3.48 -2.09 0.75
N VAL A 100 -4.18 -1.05 0.37
CA VAL A 100 -5.52 -1.11 -0.22
C VAL A 100 -5.49 -0.40 -1.56
N VAL A 101 -6.03 -1.04 -2.58
CA VAL A 101 -6.15 -0.48 -3.93
C VAL A 101 -7.63 -0.27 -4.24
N HIS A 102 -7.98 0.96 -4.58
CA HIS A 102 -9.36 1.32 -4.91
C HIS A 102 -9.43 2.38 -6.02
N SER A 103 -10.63 2.80 -6.37
CA SER A 103 -10.87 3.87 -7.34
C SER A 103 -10.18 5.17 -6.93
N ALA A 104 -9.53 5.86 -7.88
CA ALA A 104 -8.94 7.18 -7.61
C ALA A 104 -9.99 8.25 -7.26
N ALA A 105 -11.27 8.02 -7.54
CA ALA A 105 -12.36 8.93 -7.18
C ALA A 105 -12.66 8.97 -5.67
N ILE A 106 -12.25 7.93 -4.91
CA ILE A 106 -12.41 7.89 -3.45
C ILE A 106 -11.38 8.83 -2.83
N GLN A 107 -11.85 9.73 -1.95
CA GLN A 107 -10.97 10.68 -1.26
C GLN A 107 -10.10 9.97 -0.21
N ASP A 108 -8.98 10.61 0.19
CA ASP A 108 -8.01 10.01 1.12
C ASP A 108 -8.64 9.71 2.48
N ARG A 109 -9.49 10.61 2.99
CA ARG A 109 -10.24 10.43 4.24
C ARG A 109 -11.20 9.22 4.23
N ASP A 110 -11.82 8.95 3.08
CA ASP A 110 -12.77 7.84 2.95
C ASP A 110 -12.02 6.50 2.75
N GLY A 111 -10.90 6.53 2.03
CA GLY A 111 -10.03 5.38 1.84
C GLY A 111 -9.30 4.94 3.11
N ALA A 112 -9.09 5.85 4.06
CA ALA A 112 -8.45 5.56 5.34
C ALA A 112 -9.19 4.49 6.15
N ALA A 113 -10.53 4.52 6.14
CA ALA A 113 -11.35 3.53 6.85
C ALA A 113 -11.05 2.11 6.38
N LEU A 114 -10.80 1.90 5.07
CA LEU A 114 -10.43 0.60 4.51
C LEU A 114 -9.05 0.13 5.00
N VAL A 115 -8.14 1.06 5.26
CA VAL A 115 -6.80 0.75 5.78
C VAL A 115 -6.84 0.42 7.26
N PHE A 116 -7.64 1.15 8.04
CA PHE A 116 -7.76 0.95 9.49
C PHE A 116 -8.67 -0.23 9.86
N ASP A 117 -9.50 -0.74 8.94
CA ASP A 117 -10.37 -1.87 9.23
C ASP A 117 -9.57 -3.04 9.81
N ARG A 118 -9.89 -3.42 11.06
CA ARG A 118 -9.27 -4.51 11.84
C ARG A 118 -7.74 -4.47 11.89
N ILE A 119 -7.12 -3.32 11.73
CA ILE A 119 -5.65 -3.22 11.68
C ILE A 119 -5.00 -3.67 12.98
N ARG A 120 -5.62 -3.43 14.14
CA ARG A 120 -5.12 -3.83 15.43
C ARG A 120 -5.27 -5.33 15.73
N GLN A 121 -6.17 -6.01 15.07
CA GLN A 121 -6.24 -7.48 15.15
C GLN A 121 -4.98 -8.12 14.56
N ARG A 122 -4.37 -7.46 13.58
CA ARG A 122 -3.15 -7.91 12.91
C ARG A 122 -1.88 -7.35 13.56
N PHE A 123 -1.94 -6.11 14.06
CA PHE A 123 -0.82 -5.40 14.70
C PHE A 123 -1.30 -4.82 16.03
N ASN A 124 -1.36 -5.65 17.05
CA ASN A 124 -1.88 -5.30 18.38
C ASN A 124 -1.06 -4.22 19.12
N TRP A 125 0.22 -4.04 18.77
CA TRP A 125 1.11 -3.02 19.31
C TRP A 125 1.03 -1.68 18.56
N LEU A 126 0.28 -1.59 17.47
CA LEU A 126 0.14 -0.36 16.70
C LEU A 126 -0.76 0.63 17.45
N GLU A 127 -0.18 1.71 17.96
CA GLU A 127 -0.85 2.72 18.78
C GLU A 127 -0.88 4.11 18.14
N LEU A 128 0.06 4.39 17.22
CA LEU A 128 0.20 5.71 16.62
C LEU A 128 0.34 5.64 15.10
N VAL A 129 -0.43 6.46 14.39
CA VAL A 129 -0.26 6.63 12.94
C VAL A 129 -0.14 8.12 12.61
N TRP A 130 0.92 8.47 11.92
CA TRP A 130 1.07 9.83 11.36
C TRP A 130 0.40 9.91 10.00
N ALA A 131 -0.33 11.00 9.77
CA ALA A 131 -1.06 11.27 8.55
C ALA A 131 -0.89 12.73 8.09
N ASP A 132 -1.20 13.01 6.84
CA ASP A 132 -1.26 14.40 6.36
C ASP A 132 -2.63 15.05 6.60
N GLY A 133 -2.74 16.35 6.27
CA GLY A 133 -3.96 17.12 6.46
C GLY A 133 -5.19 16.57 5.72
N GLY A 134 -4.99 15.78 4.66
CA GLY A 134 -6.07 15.12 3.92
C GLY A 134 -6.83 14.07 4.73
N TYR A 135 -6.22 13.61 5.83
CA TYR A 135 -6.82 12.64 6.76
C TYR A 135 -7.48 13.30 7.98
N ASN A 136 -7.48 14.62 8.07
CA ASN A 136 -8.15 15.37 9.16
C ASN A 136 -9.67 15.42 8.91
N ALA A 137 -10.38 14.34 9.26
CA ALA A 137 -11.80 14.21 9.01
C ALA A 137 -12.47 13.25 10.00
N ARG A 138 -13.75 13.49 10.28
CA ARG A 138 -14.56 12.65 11.19
C ARG A 138 -14.57 11.17 10.81
N GLN A 139 -14.54 10.85 9.50
CA GLN A 139 -14.48 9.47 9.02
C GLN A 139 -13.25 8.73 9.51
N VAL A 140 -12.10 9.43 9.55
CA VAL A 140 -10.84 8.89 10.07
C VAL A 140 -10.90 8.72 11.58
N GLU A 141 -11.43 9.71 12.29
CA GLU A 141 -11.65 9.65 13.75
C GLU A 141 -12.53 8.45 14.13
N HIS A 142 -13.65 8.24 13.42
CA HIS A 142 -14.50 7.07 13.64
C HIS A 142 -13.81 5.74 13.36
N ALA A 143 -13.06 5.62 12.27
CA ALA A 143 -12.33 4.41 11.92
C ALA A 143 -11.26 4.06 12.97
N VAL A 144 -10.62 5.07 13.54
CA VAL A 144 -9.59 4.94 14.58
C VAL A 144 -10.22 4.63 15.94
N ALA A 145 -11.32 5.29 16.30
CA ALA A 145 -12.05 5.05 17.56
C ALA A 145 -12.54 3.60 17.69
N ALA A 146 -12.80 2.92 16.56
CA ALA A 146 -13.13 1.50 16.53
C ALA A 146 -11.92 0.56 16.83
N GLN A 147 -10.71 1.11 17.00
CA GLN A 147 -9.46 0.36 17.13
C GLN A 147 -8.60 0.85 18.33
N PRO A 148 -9.15 0.95 19.56
CA PRO A 148 -8.41 1.47 20.69
C PRO A 148 -7.19 0.58 21.04
N PRO A 149 -6.07 1.15 21.53
CA PRO A 149 -5.76 2.56 21.77
C PRO A 149 -5.16 3.32 20.56
N LEU A 150 -5.43 2.88 19.33
CA LEU A 150 -4.91 3.53 18.12
C LEU A 150 -5.30 5.00 18.08
N ARG A 151 -4.34 5.87 17.74
CA ARG A 151 -4.56 7.30 17.51
C ARG A 151 -3.89 7.74 16.20
N VAL A 152 -4.49 8.74 15.56
CA VAL A 152 -3.91 9.39 14.38
C VAL A 152 -3.45 10.80 14.74
N GLU A 153 -2.24 11.12 14.35
CA GLU A 153 -1.59 12.41 14.55
C GLU A 153 -1.39 13.09 13.20
N ILE A 154 -2.03 14.25 13.01
CA ILE A 154 -1.93 15.01 11.76
C ILE A 154 -0.65 15.84 11.76
N VAL A 155 0.26 15.51 10.86
CA VAL A 155 1.50 16.26 10.65
C VAL A 155 1.23 17.41 9.70
N LYS A 156 1.05 18.62 10.23
CA LYS A 156 0.83 19.84 9.46
C LYS A 156 2.14 20.37 8.88
N ARG A 157 2.04 20.99 7.71
CA ARG A 157 3.14 21.78 7.15
C ARG A 157 3.22 23.11 7.93
N PRO A 158 4.41 23.57 8.33
CA PRO A 158 4.54 24.89 8.93
C PRO A 158 4.14 25.97 7.91
N ASP A 159 3.23 26.86 8.27
CA ASP A 159 2.66 27.89 7.36
C ASP A 159 3.68 28.95 6.90
N ALA A 160 4.82 29.06 7.59
CA ALA A 160 5.76 30.16 7.41
C ALA A 160 6.89 29.92 6.38
N ARG A 161 6.93 28.80 5.67
CA ARG A 161 8.03 28.49 4.74
C ARG A 161 7.55 28.16 3.33
N ALA A 162 7.93 28.99 2.36
CA ALA A 162 7.83 28.67 0.94
C ALA A 162 8.92 27.63 0.57
N GLY A 163 8.62 26.72 -0.38
CA GLY A 163 9.56 25.73 -0.88
C GLY A 163 9.28 24.29 -0.42
N PHE A 164 10.12 23.36 -0.83
CA PHE A 164 10.03 21.95 -0.45
C PHE A 164 10.56 21.75 0.99
N ILE A 165 9.73 21.22 1.87
CA ILE A 165 10.10 20.90 3.24
C ILE A 165 9.88 19.40 3.45
N VAL A 166 10.94 18.69 3.85
CA VAL A 166 10.83 17.31 4.32
C VAL A 166 10.15 17.32 5.68
N LEU A 167 8.89 16.90 5.71
CA LEU A 167 8.18 16.76 6.98
C LEU A 167 8.65 15.51 7.69
N PRO A 168 9.11 15.61 8.95
CA PRO A 168 9.54 14.46 9.72
C PRO A 168 8.46 13.38 9.71
N ARG A 169 8.88 12.12 9.53
CA ARG A 169 8.02 10.93 9.51
C ARG A 169 7.16 10.75 8.25
N ARG A 170 6.53 11.79 7.69
CA ARG A 170 5.70 11.68 6.48
C ARG A 170 6.46 11.18 5.24
N TRP A 171 7.70 11.62 5.05
CA TRP A 171 8.51 11.21 3.91
C TRP A 171 8.70 9.69 3.80
N VAL A 172 8.46 8.94 4.90
CA VAL A 172 8.64 7.49 4.94
C VAL A 172 7.67 6.78 3.99
N VAL A 173 6.38 7.15 3.99
CA VAL A 173 5.40 6.56 3.07
C VAL A 173 5.64 7.02 1.63
N GLU A 174 6.07 8.27 1.42
CA GLU A 174 6.43 8.78 0.10
C GLU A 174 7.63 8.03 -0.49
N ARG A 175 8.64 7.74 0.34
CA ARG A 175 9.78 6.87 -0.02
C ARG A 175 9.31 5.48 -0.43
N THR A 176 8.36 4.92 0.29
CA THR A 176 7.81 3.59 -0.03
C THR A 176 7.10 3.60 -1.39
N PHE A 177 6.30 4.62 -1.68
CA PHE A 177 5.71 4.78 -3.01
C PHE A 177 6.77 4.95 -4.11
N SER A 178 7.87 5.64 -3.83
CA SER A 178 8.99 5.73 -4.76
C SER A 178 9.63 4.36 -5.04
N TRP A 179 9.70 3.47 -4.05
CA TRP A 179 10.16 2.08 -4.27
C TRP A 179 9.19 1.30 -5.16
N PHE A 180 7.88 1.48 -4.98
CA PHE A 180 6.91 0.86 -5.88
C PHE A 180 7.09 1.37 -7.32
N GLY A 181 7.25 2.68 -7.51
CA GLY A 181 7.44 3.31 -8.82
C GLY A 181 8.70 2.84 -9.57
N ARG A 182 9.75 2.38 -8.86
CA ARG A 182 10.94 1.76 -9.47
C ARG A 182 10.66 0.38 -10.05
N ASN A 183 9.58 -0.27 -9.63
CA ASN A 183 9.15 -1.51 -10.24
C ASN A 183 8.32 -1.18 -11.49
N ARG A 184 8.87 -1.54 -12.68
CA ARG A 184 8.23 -1.23 -13.97
C ARG A 184 6.75 -1.65 -14.02
N ARG A 185 6.38 -2.76 -13.35
CA ARG A 185 5.00 -3.25 -13.33
C ARG A 185 4.07 -2.39 -12.48
N LEU A 186 4.60 -1.64 -11.52
CA LEU A 186 3.84 -0.78 -10.61
C LEU A 186 3.88 0.70 -11.00
N ALA A 187 4.68 1.09 -12.00
CA ALA A 187 4.75 2.48 -12.48
C ALA A 187 3.43 2.99 -13.05
N LYS A 188 2.57 2.07 -13.52
CA LYS A 188 1.20 2.33 -13.99
C LYS A 188 0.30 1.16 -13.65
N ALA A 189 -1.03 1.37 -13.61
CA ALA A 189 -2.00 0.32 -13.39
C ALA A 189 -2.28 -0.45 -14.70
N TYR A 190 -1.56 -1.54 -14.91
CA TYR A 190 -1.76 -2.44 -16.05
C TYR A 190 -2.79 -3.54 -15.77
N GLU A 191 -3.12 -3.75 -14.50
CA GLU A 191 -4.01 -4.82 -14.07
C GLU A 191 -5.48 -4.44 -14.26
N ASN A 192 -6.30 -5.42 -14.59
CA ASN A 192 -7.75 -5.21 -14.68
C ASN A 192 -8.41 -5.22 -13.29
N LEU A 193 -7.85 -5.96 -12.33
CA LEU A 193 -8.36 -6.12 -10.97
C LEU A 193 -7.51 -5.34 -9.97
N ALA A 194 -8.16 -4.67 -9.03
CA ALA A 194 -7.49 -3.97 -7.92
C ALA A 194 -6.67 -4.94 -7.07
N ASP A 195 -7.24 -6.11 -6.77
CA ASP A 195 -6.58 -7.15 -6.00
C ASP A 195 -5.32 -7.69 -6.66
N ALA A 196 -5.32 -7.79 -8.01
CA ALA A 196 -4.11 -8.20 -8.72
C ALA A 196 -3.00 -7.15 -8.59
N LEU A 197 -3.35 -5.86 -8.65
CA LEU A 197 -2.38 -4.79 -8.41
C LEU A 197 -1.86 -4.83 -6.96
N ALA A 198 -2.73 -5.04 -5.97
CA ALA A 198 -2.32 -5.20 -4.58
C ALA A 198 -1.34 -6.37 -4.40
N ALA A 199 -1.63 -7.53 -5.01
CA ALA A 199 -0.72 -8.68 -4.96
C ALA A 199 0.65 -8.39 -5.63
N PHE A 200 0.70 -7.63 -6.72
CA PHE A 200 1.98 -7.20 -7.31
C PHE A 200 2.74 -6.23 -6.41
N ILE A 201 2.06 -5.40 -5.62
CA ILE A 201 2.72 -4.56 -4.60
C ILE A 201 3.33 -5.45 -3.52
N THR A 202 2.60 -6.45 -3.02
CA THR A 202 3.10 -7.42 -2.04
C THR A 202 4.34 -8.16 -2.58
N LEU A 203 4.30 -8.63 -3.83
CA LEU A 203 5.47 -9.26 -4.47
C LEU A 203 6.67 -8.32 -4.59
N ALA A 204 6.46 -7.03 -4.88
CA ALA A 204 7.55 -6.04 -4.90
C ALA A 204 8.13 -5.82 -3.51
N CYS A 205 7.31 -5.86 -2.45
CA CYS A 205 7.77 -5.80 -1.07
C CYS A 205 8.59 -7.03 -0.69
N ILE A 206 8.13 -8.23 -1.05
CA ILE A 206 8.87 -9.49 -0.87
C ILE A 206 10.23 -9.40 -1.54
N GLN A 207 10.28 -8.99 -2.80
CA GLN A 207 11.54 -8.82 -3.54
C GLN A 207 12.50 -7.84 -2.84
N LEU A 208 11.97 -6.73 -2.33
CA LEU A 208 12.75 -5.73 -1.60
C LEU A 208 13.32 -6.31 -0.30
N ALA A 209 12.50 -7.04 0.47
CA ALA A 209 12.90 -7.65 1.73
C ALA A 209 13.99 -8.71 1.51
N VAL A 210 13.79 -9.63 0.57
CA VAL A 210 14.78 -10.66 0.22
C VAL A 210 16.11 -10.00 -0.17
N ARG A 211 16.11 -8.95 -0.99
CA ARG A 211 17.34 -8.23 -1.36
C ARG A 211 18.01 -7.55 -0.17
N ARG A 212 17.25 -7.06 0.79
CA ARG A 212 17.81 -6.43 2.00
C ARG A 212 18.35 -7.46 2.97
N LEU A 213 17.64 -8.58 3.14
CA LEU A 213 18.08 -9.69 4.00
C LEU A 213 19.29 -10.43 3.42
N ALA A 214 19.45 -10.49 2.10
CA ALA A 214 20.59 -11.13 1.45
C ALA A 214 21.87 -10.28 1.46
N ARG A 215 21.80 -8.99 1.80
CA ARG A 215 23.00 -8.16 1.92
C ARG A 215 23.65 -8.41 3.28
N PRO A 216 24.98 -8.59 3.32
CA PRO A 216 25.72 -8.72 4.58
C PRO A 216 25.63 -7.47 5.43
#